data_561715c3c8e1b62a2db8e62f8c5e0b42
#
_entry.id   561715c3c8e1b62a2db8e62f8c5e0b42
#
_cell.length_a   1.000
_cell.length_b   1.000
_cell.length_c   1.000
_cell.angle_alpha   90.00
_cell.angle_beta   90.00
_cell.angle_gamma   90.00
#
_symmetry.space_group_name_H-M   'P 1'
#
loop_
_entity.id
_entity.type
_entity.pdbx_description
1 polymer ?
#
loop_
_entity_poly.entity_id
_entity_poly.type
_entity_poly.pdbx_seq_one_letter_code
_entity_poly.pdbx_strand_id
1 'polypeptide(L)'
;MRTNVLWPAGALALAGEAVVHIQQYFVLFHEVRWIGPLFLANAVACAAAIAGLAYRRTRAVAALAGVATSAVALASLIVSYGEGLFGWQEAGFRPIVELTVIFEFAAVVLLSAALAAVTLRPLEPSVPRG
;
A
#
# COMPACT_ATOMS: atom_id res chain seq x y z
N MET A 1 3.35 19.24 7.06
CA MET A 1 3.21 18.01 7.86
C MET A 1 4.61 17.50 8.19
N ARG A 2 4.91 17.22 9.44
CA ARG A 2 6.26 16.74 9.80
C ARG A 2 6.45 15.32 9.24
N THR A 3 7.55 15.07 8.56
CA THR A 3 7.91 13.77 7.94
C THR A 3 7.72 12.59 8.89
N ASN A 4 7.89 12.84 10.21
CA ASN A 4 7.74 11.83 11.25
C ASN A 4 6.32 11.25 11.38
N VAL A 5 5.29 11.95 10.91
CA VAL A 5 3.88 11.49 10.94
C VAL A 5 3.52 10.69 9.70
N LEU A 6 4.18 10.95 8.57
CA LEU A 6 3.86 10.28 7.30
C LEU A 6 4.18 8.78 7.33
N TRP A 7 5.28 8.39 7.97
CA TRP A 7 5.66 6.98 8.07
C TRP A 7 4.65 6.13 8.84
N PRO A 8 4.26 6.49 10.08
CA PRO A 8 3.24 5.73 10.81
C PRO A 8 1.86 5.82 10.16
N ALA A 9 1.50 6.95 9.55
CA ALA A 9 0.24 7.07 8.82
C ALA A 9 0.20 6.13 7.59
N GLY A 10 1.29 6.06 6.83
CA GLY A 10 1.43 5.11 5.73
C GLY A 10 1.40 3.66 6.19
N ALA A 11 2.04 3.34 7.32
CA ALA A 11 1.99 2.00 7.92
C ALA A 11 0.56 1.62 8.36
N LEU A 12 -0.20 2.57 8.92
CA LEU A 12 -1.61 2.36 9.28
C LEU A 12 -2.48 2.11 8.03
N ALA A 13 -2.25 2.84 6.95
CA ALA A 13 -2.96 2.62 5.69
C ALA A 13 -2.68 1.21 5.13
N LEU A 14 -1.41 0.77 5.12
CA LEU A 14 -1.04 -0.60 4.73
C LEU A 14 -1.66 -1.65 5.66
N ALA A 15 -1.74 -1.39 6.97
CA ALA A 15 -2.39 -2.30 7.91
C ALA A 15 -3.89 -2.43 7.63
N GLY A 16 -4.57 -1.33 7.35
CA GLY A 16 -5.98 -1.34 6.93
C GLY A 16 -6.18 -2.11 5.63
N GLU A 17 -5.34 -1.88 4.63
CA GLU A 17 -5.33 -2.63 3.37
C GLU A 17 -5.16 -4.13 3.60
N ALA A 18 -4.16 -4.54 4.40
CA ALA A 18 -3.91 -5.94 4.72
C ALA A 18 -5.11 -6.61 5.39
N VAL A 19 -5.73 -5.94 6.37
CA VAL A 19 -6.91 -6.45 7.09
C VAL A 19 -8.08 -6.66 6.14
N VAL A 20 -8.34 -5.70 5.26
CA VAL A 20 -9.44 -5.81 4.28
C VAL A 20 -9.16 -6.95 3.30
N HIS A 21 -7.93 -7.10 2.81
CA HIS A 21 -7.57 -8.20 1.90
C HIS A 21 -7.72 -9.56 2.56
N ILE A 22 -7.28 -9.73 3.82
CA ILE A 22 -7.48 -10.97 4.59
C ILE A 22 -8.97 -11.25 4.79
N GLN A 23 -9.74 -10.25 5.18
CA GLN A 23 -11.18 -10.41 5.37
C GLN A 23 -11.88 -10.83 4.08
N GLN A 24 -11.58 -10.18 2.97
CA GLN A 24 -12.16 -10.51 1.66
C GLN A 24 -11.73 -11.88 1.16
N TYR A 25 -10.50 -12.31 1.46
CA TYR A 25 -10.08 -13.66 1.18
C TYR A 25 -11.01 -14.69 1.84
N PHE A 26 -11.25 -14.59 3.14
CA PHE A 26 -12.09 -15.55 3.86
C PHE A 26 -13.57 -15.45 3.52
N VAL A 27 -14.09 -14.26 3.23
CA VAL A 27 -15.52 -14.05 2.95
C VAL A 27 -15.91 -14.45 1.53
N LEU A 28 -15.03 -14.19 0.55
CA LEU A 28 -15.42 -14.30 -0.87
C LEU A 28 -14.38 -15.03 -1.73
N PHE A 29 -13.09 -14.70 -1.59
CA PHE A 29 -12.10 -15.05 -2.61
C PHE A 29 -11.31 -16.34 -2.35
N HIS A 30 -11.48 -17.00 -1.20
CA HIS A 30 -10.70 -18.20 -0.86
C HIS A 30 -10.85 -19.36 -1.87
N GLU A 31 -11.99 -19.46 -2.54
CA GLU A 31 -12.25 -20.45 -3.60
C GLU A 31 -12.04 -19.93 -5.02
N VAL A 32 -11.77 -18.63 -5.18
CA VAL A 32 -11.57 -18.03 -6.49
C VAL A 32 -10.12 -18.22 -6.93
N ARG A 33 -9.93 -19.08 -7.94
CA ARG A 33 -8.61 -19.39 -8.49
C ARG A 33 -7.89 -18.10 -8.89
N TRP A 34 -6.60 -17.99 -8.54
CA TRP A 34 -5.71 -16.85 -8.76
C TRP A 34 -6.03 -15.63 -7.89
N ILE A 35 -7.29 -15.23 -7.77
CA ILE A 35 -7.67 -14.05 -7.00
C ILE A 35 -7.40 -14.25 -5.50
N GLY A 36 -7.83 -15.38 -4.93
CA GLY A 36 -7.60 -15.69 -3.53
C GLY A 36 -6.12 -15.62 -3.13
N PRO A 37 -5.22 -16.35 -3.80
CA PRO A 37 -3.78 -16.22 -3.55
C PRO A 37 -3.23 -14.80 -3.68
N LEU A 38 -3.75 -13.98 -4.61
CA LEU A 38 -3.34 -12.59 -4.77
C LEU A 38 -3.75 -11.72 -3.57
N PHE A 39 -4.92 -11.95 -2.99
CA PHE A 39 -5.35 -11.26 -1.76
C PHE A 39 -4.43 -11.56 -0.58
N LEU A 40 -4.03 -12.83 -0.41
CA LEU A 40 -3.07 -13.21 0.62
C LEU A 40 -1.67 -12.64 0.34
N ALA A 41 -1.23 -12.67 -0.90
CA ALA A 41 0.06 -12.09 -1.30
C ALA A 41 0.12 -10.58 -1.02
N ASN A 42 -0.96 -9.85 -1.31
CA ASN A 42 -1.08 -8.44 -0.96
C ASN A 42 -0.94 -8.23 0.56
N ALA A 43 -1.70 -8.97 1.36
CA ALA A 43 -1.64 -8.86 2.82
C ALA A 43 -0.23 -9.14 3.38
N VAL A 44 0.45 -10.16 2.85
CA VAL A 44 1.84 -10.49 3.23
C VAL A 44 2.80 -9.38 2.81
N ALA A 45 2.64 -8.83 1.61
CA ALA A 45 3.47 -7.73 1.12
C ALA A 45 3.29 -6.46 1.98
N CYS A 46 2.05 -6.12 2.35
CA CYS A 46 1.76 -5.03 3.28
C CYS A 46 2.43 -5.25 4.64
N ALA A 47 2.32 -6.45 5.21
CA ALA A 47 2.94 -6.80 6.49
C ALA A 47 4.48 -6.67 6.43
N ALA A 48 5.10 -7.16 5.36
CA ALA A 48 6.54 -7.03 5.14
C ALA A 48 6.97 -5.57 4.99
N ALA A 49 6.19 -4.76 4.25
CA ALA A 49 6.45 -3.33 4.11
C ALA A 49 6.35 -2.62 5.48
N ILE A 50 5.31 -2.90 6.27
CA ILE A 50 5.15 -2.34 7.62
C ILE A 50 6.37 -2.67 8.50
N ALA A 51 6.81 -3.92 8.51
CA ALA A 51 7.99 -4.35 9.25
C ALA A 51 9.25 -3.59 8.79
N GLY A 52 9.42 -3.42 7.47
CA GLY A 52 10.55 -2.68 6.90
C GLY A 52 10.52 -1.18 7.21
N LEU A 53 9.32 -0.58 7.34
CA LEU A 53 9.16 0.83 7.73
C LEU A 53 9.66 1.12 9.16
N ALA A 54 9.66 0.12 10.04
CA ALA A 54 10.12 0.25 11.42
C ALA A 54 11.63 0.54 11.51
N TYR A 55 12.41 0.09 10.54
CA TYR A 55 13.86 0.21 10.56
C TYR A 55 14.34 1.30 9.60
N ARG A 56 15.14 2.25 10.10
CA ARG A 56 15.61 3.39 9.28
C ARG A 56 16.38 2.97 8.02
N ARG A 57 17.11 1.86 8.07
CA ARG A 57 17.92 1.37 6.94
C ARG A 57 17.06 0.81 5.78
N THR A 58 15.93 0.20 6.09
CA THR A 58 15.04 -0.43 5.10
C THR A 58 13.83 0.43 4.75
N ARG A 59 13.62 1.53 5.47
CA ARG A 59 12.41 2.35 5.39
C ARG A 59 12.07 2.83 3.99
N ALA A 60 13.05 3.31 3.24
CA ALA A 60 12.82 3.80 1.88
C ALA A 60 12.41 2.66 0.93
N VAL A 61 13.10 1.52 0.99
CA VAL A 61 12.77 0.34 0.17
C VAL A 61 11.39 -0.22 0.56
N ALA A 62 11.10 -0.29 1.85
CA ALA A 62 9.81 -0.74 2.36
C ALA A 62 8.67 0.19 1.93
N ALA A 63 8.89 1.50 1.93
CA ALA A 63 7.91 2.47 1.45
C ALA A 63 7.65 2.31 -0.06
N LEU A 64 8.70 2.13 -0.86
CA LEU A 64 8.55 1.85 -2.30
C LEU A 64 7.78 0.55 -2.54
N ALA A 65 8.09 -0.50 -1.77
CA ALA A 65 7.35 -1.77 -1.84
C ALA A 65 5.87 -1.58 -1.45
N GLY A 66 5.58 -0.82 -0.40
CA GLY A 66 4.21 -0.49 0.00
C GLY A 66 3.46 0.28 -1.08
N VAL A 67 4.07 1.32 -1.65
CA VAL A 67 3.49 2.08 -2.78
C VAL A 67 3.20 1.16 -3.97
N ALA A 68 4.15 0.31 -4.34
CA ALA A 68 3.97 -0.62 -5.46
C ALA A 68 2.84 -1.63 -5.20
N THR A 69 2.77 -2.19 -3.99
CA THR A 69 1.72 -3.14 -3.60
C THR A 69 0.34 -2.50 -3.71
N SER A 70 0.13 -1.33 -3.10
CA SER A 70 -1.15 -0.63 -3.13
C SER A 70 -1.50 -0.13 -4.54
N ALA A 71 -0.54 0.35 -5.32
CA ALA A 71 -0.78 0.78 -6.70
C ALA A 71 -1.18 -0.38 -7.61
N VAL A 72 -0.55 -1.55 -7.46
CA VAL A 72 -0.92 -2.77 -8.20
C VAL A 72 -2.32 -3.25 -7.80
N ALA A 73 -2.67 -3.19 -6.52
CA ALA A 73 -4.01 -3.54 -6.04
C ALA A 73 -5.08 -2.62 -6.64
N LEU A 74 -4.86 -1.29 -6.63
CA LEU A 74 -5.75 -0.32 -7.29
C LEU A 74 -5.90 -0.58 -8.79
N ALA A 75 -4.80 -0.84 -9.49
CA ALA A 75 -4.82 -1.14 -10.91
C ALA A 75 -5.59 -2.46 -11.19
N SER A 76 -5.38 -3.48 -10.36
CA SER A 76 -6.08 -4.76 -10.45
C SER A 76 -7.59 -4.60 -10.26
N LEU A 77 -8.00 -3.74 -9.33
CA LEU A 77 -9.41 -3.41 -9.12
C LEU A 77 -10.02 -2.74 -10.36
N ILE A 78 -9.33 -1.76 -10.95
CA ILE A 78 -9.80 -1.10 -12.17
C ILE A 78 -9.98 -2.12 -13.30
N VAL A 79 -9.02 -3.02 -13.49
CA VAL A 79 -9.12 -4.08 -14.50
C VAL A 79 -10.30 -5.02 -14.21
N SER A 80 -10.54 -5.35 -12.94
CA SER A 80 -11.67 -6.24 -12.56
C SER A 80 -13.05 -5.64 -12.85
N TYR A 81 -13.18 -4.31 -12.82
CA TYR A 81 -14.42 -3.63 -13.23
C TYR A 81 -14.60 -3.55 -14.75
N GLY A 82 -13.53 -3.53 -15.49
CA GLY A 82 -13.54 -3.44 -16.97
C GLY A 82 -13.59 -4.80 -17.63
N GLU A 83 -12.42 -5.28 -18.02
CA GLU A 83 -12.26 -6.51 -18.80
C GLU A 83 -12.29 -7.79 -17.94
N GLY A 84 -12.24 -7.63 -16.63
CA GLY A 84 -12.07 -8.73 -15.69
C GLY A 84 -10.61 -9.08 -15.41
N LEU A 85 -10.34 -9.63 -14.22
CA LEU A 85 -9.02 -10.04 -13.76
C LEU A 85 -9.03 -11.57 -13.55
N PHE A 86 -8.24 -12.31 -14.32
CA PHE A 86 -8.15 -13.76 -14.24
C PHE A 86 -9.53 -14.48 -14.26
N GLY A 87 -10.48 -13.95 -15.03
CA GLY A 87 -11.83 -14.49 -15.13
C GLY A 87 -12.80 -14.00 -14.04
N TRP A 88 -12.33 -13.17 -13.11
CA TRP A 88 -13.17 -12.48 -12.14
C TRP A 88 -13.55 -11.09 -12.65
N GLN A 89 -14.83 -10.77 -12.61
CA GLN A 89 -15.34 -9.43 -12.91
C GLN A 89 -16.09 -8.89 -11.68
N GLU A 90 -15.70 -7.74 -11.20
CA GLU A 90 -16.35 -7.10 -10.07
C GLU A 90 -17.70 -6.51 -10.50
N ALA A 91 -18.76 -6.80 -9.74
CA ALA A 91 -20.12 -6.38 -10.04
C ALA A 91 -20.59 -5.30 -9.05
N GLY A 92 -20.41 -4.05 -9.42
CA GLY A 92 -20.86 -2.91 -8.63
C GLY A 92 -19.96 -2.54 -7.45
N PHE A 93 -20.15 -1.34 -6.91
CA PHE A 93 -19.41 -0.83 -5.75
C PHE A 93 -20.03 -1.35 -4.46
N ARG A 94 -19.28 -2.17 -3.73
CA ARG A 94 -19.64 -2.60 -2.38
C ARG A 94 -18.92 -1.72 -1.36
N PRO A 95 -19.49 -1.44 -0.17
CA PRO A 95 -18.83 -0.60 0.85
C PRO A 95 -17.41 -1.06 1.22
N ILE A 96 -17.16 -2.38 1.19
CA ILE A 96 -15.84 -2.95 1.46
C ILE A 96 -14.82 -2.60 0.36
N VAL A 97 -15.26 -2.45 -0.88
CA VAL A 97 -14.41 -2.02 -2.00
C VAL A 97 -14.04 -0.56 -1.85
N GLU A 98 -14.98 0.30 -1.44
CA GLU A 98 -14.71 1.71 -1.15
C GLU A 98 -13.67 1.85 -0.05
N LEU A 99 -13.80 1.07 1.03
CA LEU A 99 -12.84 1.05 2.13
C LEU A 99 -11.45 0.58 1.67
N THR A 100 -11.40 -0.43 0.82
CA THR A 100 -10.15 -0.92 0.20
C THR A 100 -9.47 0.20 -0.58
N VAL A 101 -10.19 0.88 -1.47
CA VAL A 101 -9.67 2.00 -2.27
C VAL A 101 -9.13 3.12 -1.38
N ILE A 102 -9.83 3.44 -0.28
CA ILE A 102 -9.37 4.47 0.67
C ILE A 102 -8.01 4.10 1.26
N PHE A 103 -7.83 2.86 1.73
CA PHE A 103 -6.56 2.44 2.32
C PHE A 103 -5.44 2.36 1.29
N GLU A 104 -5.69 1.79 0.13
CA GLU A 104 -4.71 1.67 -0.95
C GLU A 104 -4.26 3.06 -1.44
N PHE A 105 -5.20 3.95 -1.70
CA PHE A 105 -4.90 5.31 -2.12
C PHE A 105 -4.16 6.09 -1.03
N ALA A 106 -4.58 5.98 0.23
CA ALA A 106 -3.90 6.61 1.36
C ALA A 106 -2.45 6.10 1.50
N ALA A 107 -2.22 4.79 1.36
CA ALA A 107 -0.88 4.21 1.41
C ALA A 107 0.02 4.79 0.30
N VAL A 108 -0.47 4.84 -0.94
CA VAL A 108 0.27 5.43 -2.07
C VAL A 108 0.62 6.89 -1.79
N VAL A 109 -0.34 7.71 -1.39
CA VAL A 109 -0.12 9.15 -1.17
C VAL A 109 0.82 9.40 0.01
N LEU A 110 0.56 8.77 1.16
CA LEU A 110 1.32 9.03 2.39
C LEU A 110 2.77 8.55 2.28
N LEU A 111 2.99 7.35 1.74
CA LEU A 111 4.34 6.81 1.58
C LEU A 111 5.13 7.54 0.49
N SER A 112 4.48 7.92 -0.61
CA SER A 112 5.12 8.75 -1.66
C SER A 112 5.50 10.12 -1.12
N ALA A 113 4.63 10.78 -0.34
CA ALA A 113 4.93 12.04 0.31
C ALA A 113 6.08 11.92 1.32
N ALA A 114 6.13 10.82 2.07
CA ALA A 114 7.23 10.55 3.01
C ALA A 114 8.57 10.37 2.29
N LEU A 115 8.58 9.64 1.19
CA LEU A 115 9.77 9.47 0.33
C LEU A 115 10.23 10.79 -0.26
N ALA A 116 9.32 11.57 -0.85
CA ALA A 116 9.63 12.88 -1.43
C ALA A 116 10.23 13.83 -0.38
N ALA A 117 9.67 13.86 0.82
CA ALA A 117 10.15 14.72 1.90
C ALA A 117 11.57 14.35 2.40
N VAL A 118 12.02 13.12 2.19
CA VAL A 118 13.39 12.69 2.53
C VAL A 118 14.36 12.99 1.38
N THR A 119 13.93 12.75 0.14
CA THR A 119 14.79 12.93 -1.04
C THR A 119 14.99 14.39 -1.43
N LEU A 120 14.00 15.25 -1.17
CA LEU A 120 14.03 16.68 -1.53
C LEU A 120 14.60 17.58 -0.41
N ARG A 121 15.19 17.03 0.65
CA ARG A 121 15.87 17.86 1.66
C ARG A 121 17.05 18.58 1.00
N PRO A 122 17.12 19.92 1.09
CA PRO A 122 18.29 20.67 0.62
C PRO A 122 19.53 20.14 1.36
N LEU A 123 20.63 19.95 0.64
CA LEU A 123 21.94 19.75 1.26
C LEU A 123 22.23 21.02 2.04
N GLU A 124 22.28 20.95 3.36
CA GLU A 124 22.75 22.08 4.18
C GLU A 124 24.16 22.44 3.71
N PRO A 125 24.41 23.71 3.33
CA PRO A 125 25.76 24.11 2.97
C PRO A 125 26.66 23.84 4.17
N SER A 126 27.71 23.05 3.96
CA SER A 126 28.74 22.79 4.98
C SER A 126 29.36 24.15 5.37
N VAL A 127 29.01 24.65 6.56
CA VAL A 127 29.67 25.81 7.12
C VAL A 127 31.11 25.42 7.40
N PRO A 128 32.10 26.08 6.76
CA PRO A 128 33.50 25.82 7.08
C PRO A 128 33.74 26.14 8.58
N ARG A 129 34.17 25.14 9.33
CA ARG A 129 34.63 25.40 10.68
C ARG A 129 35.97 26.15 10.54
N GLY A 130 35.90 27.45 10.77
CA GLY A 130 37.08 28.30 10.91
C GLY A 130 37.88 27.97 12.17
#